data_1ee7311b85ff85e61aeb54cf45e3e6c2
#
_entry.id   1ee7311b85ff85e61aeb54cf45e3e6c2
#
_cell.length_a   1.000
_cell.length_b   1.000
_cell.length_c   1.000
_cell.angle_alpha   90.00
_cell.angle_beta   90.00
_cell.angle_gamma   90.00
#
_symmetry.space_group_name_H-M   'P 1'
#
loop_
_entity.id
_entity.type
_entity.pdbx_description
1 polymer ?
#
loop_
_entity_poly.entity_id
_entity_poly.type
_entity_poly.pdbx_seq_one_letter_code
_entity_poly.pdbx_strand_id
1 'polypeptide(L)'
;MLWHSTMSLDGFVAGPNHAMDWMTGISSRPGLVEEYVETTGAVLGGRDGWDQLPDASLIYGGAWQGPVFVLTHHPEDAQPAEGVTSLSWDVAEAVRIGLEAAGKNLEVLSPTIGRQLLERGLIPTQPDHRERPPPHRARPDAAPRRTCG
;
A
#
# COMPACT_ATOMS: atom_id res chain seq x y z
N MET A 1 2.34 5.94 -7.21
CA MET A 1 2.55 5.77 -5.76
C MET A 1 1.24 5.34 -5.12
N LEU A 2 1.28 4.41 -4.21
CA LEU A 2 0.13 3.87 -3.49
C LEU A 2 0.41 3.97 -1.98
N TRP A 3 -0.59 4.38 -1.20
CA TRP A 3 -0.52 4.31 0.25
C TRP A 3 -1.75 3.58 0.77
N HIS A 4 -1.52 2.52 1.53
CA HIS A 4 -2.56 1.84 2.27
C HIS A 4 -2.05 1.44 3.65
N SER A 5 -2.96 1.20 4.56
CA SER A 5 -2.67 0.62 5.86
C SER A 5 -3.84 -0.22 6.33
N THR A 6 -3.53 -1.29 7.05
CA THR A 6 -4.53 -2.08 7.75
C THR A 6 -4.74 -1.46 9.13
N MET A 7 -5.99 -1.28 9.53
CA MET A 7 -6.34 -0.72 10.83
C MET A 7 -7.48 -1.51 11.48
N SER A 8 -7.53 -1.48 12.79
CA SER A 8 -8.67 -1.99 13.56
C SER A 8 -9.91 -1.11 13.36
N LEU A 9 -11.09 -1.60 13.75
CA LEU A 9 -12.35 -0.85 13.61
C LEU A 9 -12.37 0.47 14.40
N ASP A 10 -11.61 0.55 15.48
CA ASP A 10 -11.43 1.75 16.31
C ASP A 10 -10.27 2.65 15.85
N GLY A 11 -9.65 2.33 14.68
CA GLY A 11 -8.72 3.21 13.98
C GLY A 11 -7.25 3.07 14.37
N PHE A 12 -6.85 2.00 15.04
CA PHE A 12 -5.45 1.74 15.37
C PHE A 12 -4.76 0.88 14.32
N VAL A 13 -3.54 1.23 13.96
CA VAL A 13 -2.66 0.45 13.05
C VAL A 13 -1.68 -0.44 13.81
N ALA A 14 -1.40 -0.14 15.08
CA ALA A 14 -0.52 -0.92 15.94
C ALA A 14 -1.04 -0.92 17.36
N GLY A 15 -0.73 -1.97 18.09
CA GLY A 15 -0.96 -2.09 19.54
C GLY A 15 0.11 -1.35 20.37
N PRO A 16 0.10 -1.54 21.70
CA PRO A 16 1.14 -1.01 22.59
C PRO A 16 2.53 -1.46 22.10
N ASN A 17 3.52 -0.57 22.25
CA ASN A 17 4.91 -0.81 21.80
C ASN A 17 5.01 -1.20 20.32
N HIS A 18 4.16 -0.63 19.46
CA HIS A 18 4.09 -0.90 18.02
C HIS A 18 3.77 -2.37 17.66
N ALA A 19 3.21 -3.14 18.56
CA ALA A 19 2.89 -4.55 18.33
C ALA A 19 1.94 -4.74 17.15
N MET A 20 2.26 -5.68 16.26
CA MET A 20 1.51 -6.00 15.04
C MET A 20 0.87 -7.39 15.08
N ASP A 21 0.99 -8.10 16.20
CA ASP A 21 0.49 -9.46 16.43
C ASP A 21 -1.05 -9.58 16.30
N TRP A 22 -1.78 -8.48 16.51
CA TRP A 22 -3.22 -8.42 16.32
C TRP A 22 -3.65 -8.72 14.86
N MET A 23 -2.74 -8.60 13.90
CA MET A 23 -3.00 -8.97 12.51
C MET A 23 -2.87 -10.47 12.23
N THR A 24 -2.38 -11.24 13.19
CA THR A 24 -2.21 -12.69 13.03
C THR A 24 -3.54 -13.37 12.80
N GLY A 25 -3.64 -14.13 11.72
CA GLY A 25 -4.89 -14.83 11.34
C GLY A 25 -5.92 -13.99 10.62
N ILE A 26 -5.66 -12.70 10.38
CA ILE A 26 -6.52 -11.88 9.52
C ILE A 26 -6.19 -12.22 8.06
N SER A 27 -7.22 -12.58 7.30
CA SER A 27 -7.10 -12.80 5.85
C SER A 27 -7.67 -11.61 5.08
N SER A 28 -6.96 -11.22 4.01
CA SER A 28 -7.48 -10.26 3.04
C SER A 28 -8.54 -10.90 2.13
N ARG A 29 -9.31 -10.07 1.42
CA ARG A 29 -10.19 -10.62 0.37
C ARG A 29 -9.36 -11.35 -0.69
N PRO A 30 -9.91 -12.42 -1.30
CA PRO A 30 -9.23 -13.11 -2.40
C PRO A 30 -8.84 -12.14 -3.53
N GLY A 31 -7.66 -12.30 -4.09
CA GLY A 31 -7.13 -11.49 -5.19
C GLY A 31 -6.47 -10.17 -4.78
N LEU A 32 -6.59 -9.73 -3.51
CA LEU A 32 -6.02 -8.46 -3.08
C LEU A 32 -4.49 -8.49 -3.03
N VAL A 33 -3.92 -9.56 -2.51
CA VAL A 33 -2.46 -9.73 -2.42
C VAL A 33 -1.86 -9.82 -3.81
N GLU A 34 -2.48 -10.56 -4.69
CA GLU A 34 -2.07 -10.70 -6.09
C GLU A 34 -2.07 -9.35 -6.81
N GLU A 35 -3.11 -8.53 -6.60
CA GLU A 35 -3.21 -7.18 -7.16
C GLU A 35 -2.04 -6.29 -6.69
N TYR A 36 -1.70 -6.33 -5.40
CA TYR A 36 -0.56 -5.57 -4.88
C TYR A 36 0.78 -6.10 -5.40
N VAL A 37 0.98 -7.41 -5.42
CA VAL A 37 2.20 -8.04 -5.96
C VAL A 37 2.44 -7.64 -7.42
N GLU A 38 1.40 -7.61 -8.24
CA GLU A 38 1.50 -7.24 -9.65
C GLU A 38 1.82 -5.75 -9.86
N THR A 39 1.32 -4.88 -9.00
CA THR A 39 1.39 -3.43 -9.19
C THR A 39 2.52 -2.75 -8.42
N THR A 40 3.07 -3.38 -7.38
CA THR A 40 4.13 -2.84 -6.53
C THR A 40 5.50 -3.10 -7.14
N GLY A 41 6.30 -2.03 -7.28
CA GLY A 41 7.68 -2.11 -7.76
C GLY A 41 8.71 -1.90 -6.65
N ALA A 42 8.36 -1.13 -5.61
CA ALA A 42 9.18 -0.91 -4.43
C ALA A 42 8.29 -0.62 -3.21
N VAL A 43 8.83 -0.81 -2.01
CA VAL A 43 8.15 -0.53 -0.75
C VAL A 43 8.93 0.52 0.04
N LEU A 44 8.23 1.48 0.63
CA LEU A 44 8.76 2.47 1.58
C LEU A 44 8.08 2.30 2.93
N GLY A 45 8.82 1.90 3.93
CA GLY A 45 8.39 1.75 5.32
C GLY A 45 9.06 2.73 6.26
N GLY A 46 8.51 2.86 7.47
CA GLY A 46 9.14 3.56 8.59
C GLY A 46 9.88 2.59 9.49
N ARG A 47 10.85 3.10 10.25
CA ARG A 47 11.70 2.31 11.15
C ARG A 47 10.91 1.50 12.17
N ASP A 48 9.93 2.11 12.84
CA ASP A 48 9.17 1.42 13.89
C ASP A 48 8.45 0.16 13.38
N GLY A 49 7.86 0.25 12.19
CA GLY A 49 7.22 -0.90 11.55
C GLY A 49 8.22 -1.96 11.10
N TRP A 50 9.37 -1.52 10.59
CA TRP A 50 10.44 -2.41 10.18
C TRP A 50 11.03 -3.20 11.37
N ASP A 51 11.26 -2.55 12.50
CA ASP A 51 11.83 -3.18 13.69
C ASP A 51 10.92 -4.25 14.31
N GLN A 52 9.61 -4.19 14.05
CA GLN A 52 8.66 -5.22 14.49
C GLN A 52 8.70 -6.48 13.61
N LEU A 53 9.02 -6.33 12.34
CA LEU A 53 9.09 -7.42 11.37
C LEU A 53 10.24 -7.18 10.39
N PRO A 54 11.51 -7.36 10.82
CA PRO A 54 12.68 -7.00 10.03
C PRO A 54 13.02 -8.07 8.97
N ASP A 55 12.04 -8.47 8.19
CA ASP A 55 12.17 -9.50 7.17
C ASP A 55 11.40 -9.10 5.89
N ALA A 56 12.13 -8.57 4.91
CA ALA A 56 11.57 -8.19 3.62
C ALA A 56 10.97 -9.37 2.85
N SER A 57 11.44 -10.59 3.12
CA SER A 57 10.93 -11.79 2.46
C SER A 57 9.49 -12.14 2.85
N LEU A 58 8.98 -11.56 3.93
CA LEU A 58 7.61 -11.78 4.40
C LEU A 58 6.59 -10.78 3.85
N ILE A 59 7.04 -9.77 3.09
CA ILE A 59 6.11 -8.81 2.47
C ILE A 59 5.14 -9.57 1.57
N TYR A 60 3.86 -9.34 1.76
CA TYR A 60 2.76 -10.07 1.09
C TYR A 60 2.84 -11.60 1.24
N GLY A 61 3.28 -12.06 2.42
CA GLY A 61 3.40 -13.50 2.70
C GLY A 61 4.48 -14.20 1.87
N GLY A 62 5.48 -13.46 1.38
CA GLY A 62 6.57 -13.97 0.55
C GLY A 62 6.26 -14.00 -0.95
N ALA A 63 5.09 -13.55 -1.37
CA ALA A 63 4.70 -13.55 -2.78
C ALA A 63 5.34 -12.40 -3.59
N TRP A 64 5.96 -11.42 -2.92
CA TRP A 64 6.61 -10.29 -3.57
C TRP A 64 8.06 -10.16 -3.11
N GLN A 65 8.93 -9.84 -4.06
CA GLN A 65 10.33 -9.56 -3.81
C GLN A 65 10.76 -8.37 -4.65
N GLY A 66 11.24 -7.34 -3.99
CA GLY A 66 11.69 -6.11 -4.62
C GLY A 66 12.42 -5.23 -3.62
N PRO A 67 12.91 -4.06 -4.04
CA PRO A 67 13.63 -3.14 -3.18
C PRO A 67 12.73 -2.59 -2.07
N VAL A 68 13.21 -2.68 -0.84
CA VAL A 68 12.58 -2.13 0.36
C VAL A 68 13.41 -0.96 0.86
N PHE A 69 12.76 0.16 1.08
CA PHE A 69 13.35 1.36 1.66
C PHE A 69 12.77 1.58 3.06
N VAL A 70 13.64 1.81 4.03
CA VAL A 70 13.26 2.10 5.42
C VAL A 70 13.70 3.51 5.77
N LEU A 71 12.75 4.42 5.94
CA LEU A 71 13.03 5.79 6.36
C LEU A 71 13.27 5.83 7.86
N THR A 72 14.43 6.36 8.24
CA THR A 72 14.87 6.46 9.64
C THR A 72 15.67 7.73 9.88
N HIS A 73 15.64 8.23 11.11
CA HIS A 73 16.52 9.32 11.55
C HIS A 73 17.89 8.81 12.01
N HIS A 74 18.03 7.49 12.22
CA HIS A 74 19.23 6.83 12.75
C HIS A 74 19.63 5.66 11.84
N PRO A 75 20.19 5.95 10.63
CA PRO A 75 20.58 4.91 9.70
C PRO A 75 21.75 4.07 10.21
N GLU A 76 22.56 4.63 11.11
CA GLU A 76 23.68 3.95 11.76
C GLU A 76 23.26 2.78 12.64
N ASP A 77 22.03 2.82 13.19
CA ASP A 77 21.47 1.76 14.03
C ASP A 77 20.74 0.67 13.20
N ALA A 78 20.66 0.86 11.89
CA ALA A 78 19.95 -0.08 11.03
C ALA A 78 20.75 -1.37 10.83
N GLN A 79 20.13 -2.51 11.10
CA GLN A 79 20.72 -3.81 10.78
C GLN A 79 20.71 -4.01 9.26
N PRO A 80 21.84 -4.37 8.66
CA PRO A 80 21.87 -4.71 7.24
C PRO A 80 20.96 -5.90 6.94
N ALA A 81 20.13 -5.76 5.91
CA ALA A 81 19.27 -6.84 5.42
C ALA A 81 19.27 -6.85 3.89
N GLU A 82 19.19 -8.05 3.32
CA GLU A 82 19.20 -8.22 1.86
C GLU A 82 17.97 -7.55 1.23
N GLY A 83 18.18 -6.80 0.16
CA GLY A 83 17.12 -6.07 -0.53
C GLY A 83 16.58 -4.85 0.21
N VAL A 84 17.17 -4.46 1.36
CA VAL A 84 16.72 -3.36 2.19
C VAL A 84 17.76 -2.23 2.21
N THR A 85 17.28 -1.02 1.98
CA THR A 85 18.08 0.21 2.03
C THR A 85 17.52 1.17 3.07
N SER A 86 18.32 1.50 4.09
CA SER A 86 17.95 2.53 5.08
C SER A 86 18.22 3.91 4.49
N LEU A 87 17.24 4.79 4.58
CA LEU A 87 17.28 6.15 4.10
C LEU A 87 17.19 7.13 5.28
N SER A 88 18.08 8.12 5.32
CA SER A 88 18.05 9.22 6.31
C SER A 88 17.84 10.56 5.59
N TRP A 89 16.77 10.63 4.81
CA TRP A 89 16.43 11.77 3.98
C TRP A 89 15.10 12.40 4.39
N ASP A 90 14.82 13.59 3.85
CA ASP A 90 13.47 14.12 3.86
C ASP A 90 12.52 13.17 3.15
N VAL A 91 11.26 13.15 3.58
CA VAL A 91 10.26 12.22 3.04
C VAL A 91 10.05 12.38 1.52
N ALA A 92 10.18 13.60 0.98
CA ALA A 92 10.02 13.82 -0.46
C ALA A 92 11.19 13.20 -1.24
N GLU A 93 12.40 13.29 -0.72
CA GLU A 93 13.58 12.68 -1.33
C GLU A 93 13.53 11.15 -1.22
N ALA A 94 13.08 10.61 -0.10
CA ALA A 94 12.88 9.17 0.06
C ALA A 94 11.87 8.62 -0.95
N VAL A 95 10.77 9.34 -1.19
CA VAL A 95 9.78 9.00 -2.22
C VAL A 95 10.39 9.07 -3.62
N ARG A 96 11.19 10.09 -3.93
CA ARG A 96 11.86 10.22 -5.23
C ARG A 96 12.75 9.01 -5.50
N ILE A 97 13.59 8.64 -4.52
CA ILE A 97 14.49 7.47 -4.62
C ILE A 97 13.66 6.18 -4.82
N GLY A 98 12.62 6.00 -4.00
CA GLY A 98 11.76 4.83 -4.09
C GLY A 98 11.03 4.73 -5.44
N LEU A 99 10.53 5.83 -5.99
CA LEU A 99 9.86 5.86 -7.29
C LEU A 99 10.82 5.54 -8.45
N GLU A 100 12.05 6.03 -8.39
CA GLU A 100 13.08 5.73 -9.40
C GLU A 100 13.43 4.24 -9.42
N ALA A 101 13.49 3.61 -8.24
CA ALA A 101 13.76 2.19 -8.12
C ALA A 101 12.57 1.29 -8.48
N ALA A 102 11.35 1.80 -8.30
CA ALA A 102 10.15 0.99 -8.39
C ALA A 102 9.83 0.49 -9.82
N GLY A 103 10.03 1.32 -10.84
CA GLY A 103 9.57 1.00 -12.21
C GLY A 103 8.05 0.77 -12.35
N LYS A 104 7.35 0.61 -11.25
CA LYS A 104 5.91 0.49 -11.07
C LYS A 104 5.46 1.42 -9.94
N ASN A 105 4.47 1.02 -9.13
CA ASN A 105 4.09 1.80 -7.96
C ASN A 105 5.15 1.69 -6.84
N LEU A 106 5.46 2.82 -6.22
CA LEU A 106 6.03 2.84 -4.88
C LEU A 106 4.88 2.69 -3.88
N GLU A 107 4.96 1.69 -3.04
CA GLU A 107 4.00 1.46 -1.99
C GLU A 107 4.52 1.95 -0.64
N VAL A 108 3.70 2.75 0.04
CA VAL A 108 4.03 3.30 1.36
C VAL A 108 3.28 2.51 2.42
N LEU A 109 4.01 1.78 3.25
CA LEU A 109 3.48 0.92 4.33
C LEU A 109 3.60 1.58 5.72
N SER A 110 3.66 2.91 5.81
CA SER A 110 3.79 3.63 7.06
C SER A 110 2.73 4.71 7.19
N PRO A 111 1.88 4.69 8.24
CA PRO A 111 0.92 5.75 8.49
C PRO A 111 1.57 7.11 8.73
N THR A 112 2.70 7.14 9.43
CA THR A 112 3.44 8.37 9.71
C THR A 112 3.99 9.01 8.44
N ILE A 113 4.59 8.20 7.56
CA ILE A 113 5.08 8.66 6.26
C ILE A 113 3.89 9.08 5.39
N GLY A 114 2.83 8.27 5.30
CA GLY A 114 1.63 8.58 4.53
C GLY A 114 1.00 9.92 4.95
N ARG A 115 0.91 10.20 6.25
CA ARG A 115 0.45 11.49 6.76
C ARG A 115 1.33 12.65 6.28
N GLN A 116 2.66 12.54 6.39
CA GLN A 116 3.57 13.58 5.91
C GLN A 116 3.43 13.83 4.41
N LEU A 117 3.20 12.78 3.63
CA LEU A 117 2.98 12.88 2.20
C LEU A 117 1.67 13.60 1.86
N LEU A 118 0.60 13.31 2.61
CA LEU A 118 -0.69 14.01 2.47
C LEU A 118 -0.56 15.50 2.82
N GLU A 119 0.06 15.82 3.95
CA GLU A 119 0.28 17.20 4.42
C GLU A 119 1.08 18.03 3.41
N ARG A 120 1.98 17.39 2.66
CA ARG A 120 2.80 18.03 1.63
C ARG A 120 2.22 17.97 0.21
N GLY A 121 1.05 17.36 0.03
CA GLY A 121 0.43 17.18 -1.28
C GLY A 121 1.21 16.26 -2.24
N LEU A 122 2.02 15.35 -1.71
CA LEU A 122 2.86 14.44 -2.49
C LEU A 122 2.14 13.13 -2.87
N ILE A 123 0.99 12.83 -2.27
CA ILE A 123 0.12 11.75 -2.71
C ILE A 123 -0.88 12.34 -3.70
N PRO A 124 -0.94 11.86 -4.96
CA PRO A 124 -1.99 12.26 -5.88
C PRO A 124 -3.33 11.84 -5.27
N THR A 125 -4.19 12.80 -4.96
CA THR A 125 -5.58 12.49 -4.63
C THR A 125 -6.21 11.90 -5.89
N GLN A 126 -6.69 10.66 -5.81
CA GLN A 126 -7.51 10.14 -6.91
C GLN A 126 -8.74 11.05 -7.05
N PRO A 127 -9.11 11.43 -8.28
CA PRO A 127 -10.38 12.13 -8.48
C PRO A 127 -11.49 11.30 -7.84
N ASP A 128 -12.35 11.97 -7.09
CA ASP A 128 -13.44 11.37 -6.32
C ASP A 128 -14.21 10.35 -7.18
N HIS A 129 -14.25 9.09 -6.76
CA HIS A 129 -15.00 8.03 -7.43
C HIS A 129 -16.51 8.27 -7.48
N ARG A 130 -17.00 9.38 -6.94
CA ARG A 130 -18.41 9.79 -6.97
C ARG A 130 -18.91 10.16 -8.37
N GLU A 131 -18.00 10.34 -9.33
CA GLU A 131 -18.38 10.67 -10.71
C GLU A 131 -18.39 9.48 -11.69
N ARG A 132 -18.32 8.23 -11.23
CA ARG A 132 -18.63 7.13 -12.13
C ARG A 132 -20.14 7.12 -12.38
N PRO A 133 -20.59 7.43 -13.62
CA PRO A 133 -21.99 7.24 -13.93
C PRO A 133 -22.37 5.78 -13.63
N PRO A 134 -23.55 5.52 -13.09
CA PRO A 134 -23.98 4.15 -12.82
C PRO A 134 -23.89 3.34 -14.11
N PRO A 135 -23.47 2.07 -14.04
CA PRO A 135 -23.43 1.22 -15.23
C PRO A 135 -24.80 1.27 -15.90
N HIS A 136 -24.81 1.60 -17.19
CA HIS A 136 -26.03 1.61 -18.00
C HIS A 136 -26.74 0.28 -17.76
N ARG A 137 -27.89 0.32 -17.08
CA ARG A 137 -28.79 -0.83 -17.06
C ARG A 137 -29.14 -1.12 -18.50
N ALA A 138 -28.69 -2.28 -18.99
CA ALA A 138 -29.18 -2.81 -20.26
C ALA A 138 -30.72 -2.79 -20.21
N ARG A 139 -31.34 -2.10 -21.16
CA ARG A 139 -32.79 -2.16 -21.31
C ARG A 139 -33.13 -3.62 -21.55
N PRO A 140 -34.11 -4.20 -20.83
CA PRO A 140 -34.62 -5.50 -21.20
C PRO A 140 -35.20 -5.39 -22.62
N ASP A 141 -34.74 -6.28 -23.49
CA ASP A 141 -35.20 -6.39 -24.87
C ASP A 141 -36.70 -6.42 -24.89
N ALA A 142 -37.29 -5.54 -25.70
CA ALA A 142 -38.73 -5.51 -25.93
C ALA A 142 -39.16 -6.85 -26.54
N ALA A 143 -40.03 -7.54 -25.87
CA ALA A 143 -40.63 -8.79 -26.36
C ALA A 143 -41.26 -8.58 -27.73
N PRO A 144 -41.13 -9.53 -28.68
CA PRO A 144 -41.71 -9.43 -30.00
C PRO A 144 -43.25 -9.36 -29.88
N ARG A 145 -43.85 -8.37 -30.53
CA ARG A 145 -45.29 -8.21 -30.65
C ARG A 145 -45.83 -9.43 -31.40
N ARG A 146 -46.68 -10.19 -30.73
CA ARG A 146 -47.47 -11.24 -31.38
C ARG A 146 -48.49 -10.54 -32.33
N THR A 147 -48.35 -10.80 -33.61
CA THR A 147 -49.37 -10.47 -34.59
C THR A 147 -50.45 -11.54 -34.52
N CYS A 148 -51.66 -11.16 -34.14
CA CYS A 148 -52.88 -11.99 -34.37
C CYS A 148 -53.24 -11.82 -35.85
N GLY A 149 -53.31 -12.97 -36.56
CA GLY A 149 -53.99 -13.17 -37.80
C GLY A 149 -55.15 -14.12 -37.59
#